data_e3b618d81ad6b584ba019409454650d4
#
_entry.id   e3b618d81ad6b584ba019409454650d4
#
_cell.length_a   1.000
_cell.length_b   1.000
_cell.length_c   1.000
_cell.angle_alpha   90.00
_cell.angle_beta   90.00
_cell.angle_gamma   90.00
#
_symmetry.space_group_name_H-M   'P 1'
#
loop_
_entity.id
_entity.type
_entity.pdbx_description
1 polymer ?
#
loop_
_entity_poly.entity_id
_entity_poly.type
_entity_poly.pdbx_seq_one_letter_code
_entity_poly.pdbx_strand_id
1 'polypeptide(L)'
;MNRVGIGGEGAHGFREQEISFTGHAVSDPDLEVLAALPGVHVNCDAISTIRRLGRHGPGRRIGIRLNPGLGAGYNERLRYAGATPTKFGVYPDRFEEALAAAAAAGLAVDTLHFHVGSGYQGDALDVLAQVLEGTARLLDAHPEIRRLNVGGGLGVRMTEADVPIDLARWAAIVARHAVPRGLRVAVEPGDYLVKDAGLLLAQVNTVEDKAGTRFVGVNAGLGILNLAAYYGIPYVVAPLQVPPGSQRERVTISGNINEAIDLLAEDVEVPALAEGDFVAFLNVGGYGSAAASNHCMRGEYRETLLPGDA
;
A
#
# COMPACT_ATOMS: atom_id res chain seq x y z
N MET A 1 -11.51 11.27 -7.67
CA MET A 1 -10.72 10.35 -8.54
C MET A 1 -10.42 11.10 -9.81
N ASN A 2 -9.17 11.24 -10.17
CA ASN A 2 -8.86 11.84 -11.46
C ASN A 2 -9.32 10.86 -12.55
N ARG A 3 -9.98 11.35 -13.59
CA ARG A 3 -10.26 10.59 -14.84
C ARG A 3 -9.02 9.84 -15.37
N VAL A 4 -7.84 10.22 -14.88
CA VAL A 4 -6.52 9.65 -15.17
C VAL A 4 -6.31 8.25 -14.54
N GLY A 5 -6.94 7.90 -13.42
CA GLY A 5 -6.69 6.60 -12.77
C GLY A 5 -7.16 5.40 -13.61
N ILE A 6 -8.41 5.41 -14.09
CA ILE A 6 -8.94 4.31 -14.93
C ILE A 6 -8.54 4.50 -16.41
N GLY A 7 -8.42 5.75 -16.88
CA GLY A 7 -7.93 6.05 -18.24
C GLY A 7 -6.48 5.66 -18.47
N GLY A 8 -5.63 5.69 -17.41
CA GLY A 8 -4.25 5.25 -17.46
C GLY A 8 -4.09 3.74 -17.68
N GLU A 9 -4.93 2.94 -17.02
CA GLU A 9 -4.89 1.47 -17.14
C GLU A 9 -5.29 1.00 -18.53
N GLY A 10 -6.31 1.60 -19.14
CA GLY A 10 -6.65 1.37 -20.56
C GLY A 10 -5.54 1.78 -21.53
N ALA A 11 -4.78 2.85 -21.23
CA ALA A 11 -3.63 3.28 -22.02
C ALA A 11 -2.45 2.28 -21.95
N HIS A 12 -2.37 1.46 -20.89
CA HIS A 12 -1.35 0.41 -20.72
C HIS A 12 -1.78 -0.97 -21.24
N GLY A 13 -2.93 -1.07 -21.94
CA GLY A 13 -3.37 -2.28 -22.63
C GLY A 13 -4.18 -3.25 -21.78
N PHE A 14 -4.59 -2.88 -20.55
CA PHE A 14 -5.50 -3.71 -19.75
C PHE A 14 -6.95 -3.60 -20.27
N ARG A 15 -7.64 -4.72 -20.32
CA ARG A 15 -9.08 -4.75 -20.61
C ARG A 15 -9.86 -4.48 -19.32
N GLU A 16 -11.07 -3.93 -19.44
CA GLU A 16 -11.91 -3.62 -18.27
C GLU A 16 -12.07 -4.80 -17.29
N GLN A 17 -12.19 -6.04 -17.81
CA GLN A 17 -12.36 -7.25 -17.01
C GLN A 17 -11.11 -7.63 -16.19
N GLU A 18 -9.97 -7.03 -16.52
CA GLU A 18 -8.69 -7.24 -15.83
C GLU A 18 -8.46 -6.19 -14.75
N ILE A 19 -9.37 -5.20 -14.64
CA ILE A 19 -9.28 -4.09 -13.71
C ILE A 19 -10.18 -4.34 -12.51
N SER A 20 -9.62 -4.25 -11.31
CA SER A 20 -10.35 -4.21 -10.04
C SER A 20 -10.19 -2.84 -9.39
N PHE A 21 -11.30 -2.22 -9.03
CA PHE A 21 -11.33 -0.92 -8.38
C PHE A 21 -11.79 -1.07 -6.93
N THR A 22 -10.94 -0.61 -6.01
CA THR A 22 -11.23 -0.56 -4.57
C THR A 22 -11.00 0.87 -4.08
N GLY A 23 -12.04 1.69 -4.07
CA GLY A 23 -11.96 3.10 -3.67
C GLY A 23 -12.66 3.36 -2.35
N HIS A 24 -12.19 4.39 -1.62
CA HIS A 24 -12.80 4.91 -0.42
C HIS A 24 -13.40 6.30 -0.69
N ALA A 25 -14.57 6.60 -0.08
CA ALA A 25 -15.28 7.89 -0.21
C ALA A 25 -15.47 8.34 -1.67
N VAL A 26 -15.87 7.41 -2.53
CA VAL A 26 -16.03 7.63 -3.99
C VAL A 26 -17.15 8.64 -4.26
N SER A 27 -16.90 9.64 -5.09
CA SER A 27 -17.87 10.68 -5.47
C SER A 27 -18.90 10.17 -6.50
N ASP A 28 -20.05 10.86 -6.64
CA ASP A 28 -21.05 10.49 -7.67
C ASP A 28 -20.49 10.60 -9.10
N PRO A 29 -19.73 11.63 -9.47
CA PRO A 29 -19.08 11.66 -10.79
C PRO A 29 -18.13 10.48 -11.05
N ASP A 30 -17.42 10.00 -10.02
CA ASP A 30 -16.56 8.82 -10.17
C ASP A 30 -17.40 7.54 -10.31
N LEU A 31 -18.53 7.43 -9.60
CA LEU A 31 -19.45 6.30 -9.74
C LEU A 31 -20.11 6.26 -11.12
N GLU A 32 -20.40 7.41 -11.72
CA GLU A 32 -20.87 7.50 -13.11
C GLU A 32 -19.82 6.96 -14.09
N VAL A 33 -18.55 7.33 -13.91
CA VAL A 33 -17.45 6.80 -14.72
C VAL A 33 -17.32 5.28 -14.56
N LEU A 34 -17.38 4.78 -13.32
CA LEU A 34 -17.33 3.34 -13.05
C LEU A 34 -18.55 2.60 -13.64
N ALA A 35 -19.72 3.22 -13.61
CA ALA A 35 -20.92 2.65 -14.20
C ALA A 35 -20.84 2.53 -15.73
N ALA A 36 -20.16 3.46 -16.39
CA ALA A 36 -19.89 3.42 -17.83
C ALA A 36 -18.85 2.38 -18.24
N LEU A 37 -18.18 1.75 -17.29
CA LEU A 37 -17.18 0.70 -17.49
C LEU A 37 -17.67 -0.62 -16.85
N PRO A 38 -18.62 -1.34 -17.47
CA PRO A 38 -19.28 -2.50 -16.85
C PRO A 38 -18.36 -3.69 -16.63
N GLY A 39 -17.24 -3.77 -17.33
CA GLY A 39 -16.23 -4.81 -17.16
C GLY A 39 -15.34 -4.61 -15.91
N VAL A 40 -15.19 -3.38 -15.43
CA VAL A 40 -14.38 -3.09 -14.22
C VAL A 40 -15.07 -3.68 -12.99
N HIS A 41 -14.33 -4.50 -12.22
CA HIS A 41 -14.82 -5.05 -10.97
C HIS A 41 -14.70 -4.01 -9.84
N VAL A 42 -15.80 -3.68 -9.16
CA VAL A 42 -15.82 -2.67 -8.11
C VAL A 42 -16.02 -3.32 -6.74
N ASN A 43 -15.07 -3.13 -5.84
CA ASN A 43 -15.21 -3.49 -4.43
C ASN A 43 -15.69 -2.27 -3.64
N CYS A 44 -16.93 -2.33 -3.15
CA CYS A 44 -17.54 -1.26 -2.36
C CYS A 44 -17.13 -1.37 -0.89
N ASP A 45 -16.64 -0.29 -0.32
CA ASP A 45 -16.19 -0.25 1.07
C ASP A 45 -17.24 0.36 2.04
N ALA A 46 -18.38 0.80 1.52
CA ALA A 46 -19.46 1.39 2.31
C ALA A 46 -20.83 1.08 1.72
N ILE A 47 -21.81 0.89 2.58
CA ILE A 47 -23.21 0.62 2.17
C ILE A 47 -23.80 1.79 1.35
N SER A 48 -23.41 3.02 1.68
CA SER A 48 -23.80 4.20 0.90
C SER A 48 -23.24 4.16 -0.53
N THR A 49 -22.00 3.70 -0.70
CA THR A 49 -21.38 3.51 -2.02
C THR A 49 -22.13 2.45 -2.83
N ILE A 50 -22.54 1.34 -2.21
CA ILE A 50 -23.38 0.31 -2.85
C ILE A 50 -24.68 0.91 -3.41
N ARG A 51 -25.42 1.63 -2.55
CA ARG A 51 -26.70 2.27 -2.94
C ARG A 51 -26.53 3.27 -4.08
N ARG A 52 -25.45 4.04 -4.05
CA ARG A 52 -25.16 5.07 -5.06
C ARG A 52 -24.73 4.45 -6.38
N LEU A 53 -23.85 3.45 -6.34
CA LEU A 53 -23.41 2.73 -7.54
C LEU A 53 -24.59 2.08 -8.27
N GLY A 54 -25.53 1.48 -7.54
CA GLY A 54 -26.72 0.88 -8.13
C GLY A 54 -27.63 1.87 -8.87
N ARG A 55 -27.66 3.15 -8.46
CA ARG A 55 -28.41 4.18 -9.21
C ARG A 55 -27.81 4.48 -10.58
N HIS A 56 -26.48 4.38 -10.70
CA HIS A 56 -25.77 4.67 -11.95
C HIS A 56 -25.59 3.43 -12.84
N GLY A 57 -25.48 2.24 -12.26
CA GLY A 57 -25.17 1.01 -13.01
C GLY A 57 -25.83 -0.25 -12.41
N PRO A 58 -27.16 -0.38 -12.46
CA PRO A 58 -27.82 -1.62 -11.98
C PRO A 58 -27.46 -2.82 -12.85
N GLY A 59 -27.62 -4.02 -12.29
CA GLY A 59 -27.38 -5.30 -13.00
C GLY A 59 -25.92 -5.78 -12.98
N ARG A 60 -24.99 -5.04 -12.40
CA ARG A 60 -23.57 -5.44 -12.34
C ARG A 60 -23.26 -6.31 -11.12
N ARG A 61 -22.13 -7.03 -11.22
CA ARG A 61 -21.52 -7.75 -10.10
C ARG A 61 -20.54 -6.84 -9.38
N ILE A 62 -20.51 -6.95 -8.03
CA ILE A 62 -19.62 -6.16 -7.17
C ILE A 62 -18.98 -7.03 -6.10
N GLY A 63 -17.90 -6.50 -5.51
CA GLY A 63 -17.36 -6.97 -4.24
C GLY A 63 -17.81 -6.09 -3.07
N ILE A 64 -17.87 -6.66 -1.88
CA ILE A 64 -17.97 -5.90 -0.63
C ILE A 64 -16.63 -6.02 0.09
N ARG A 65 -16.05 -4.87 0.43
CA ARG A 65 -14.88 -4.81 1.30
C ARG A 65 -15.33 -4.97 2.75
N LEU A 66 -14.98 -6.10 3.33
CA LEU A 66 -15.17 -6.39 4.74
C LEU A 66 -14.05 -5.75 5.56
N ASN A 67 -14.39 -5.16 6.71
CA ASN A 67 -13.42 -4.87 7.75
C ASN A 67 -13.42 -6.04 8.74
N PRO A 68 -12.38 -6.87 8.77
CA PRO A 68 -12.39 -8.07 9.62
C PRO A 68 -12.16 -7.79 11.11
N GLY A 69 -11.95 -6.54 11.52
CA GLY A 69 -11.64 -6.18 12.91
C GLY A 69 -10.24 -6.58 13.37
N LEU A 70 -9.47 -7.24 12.51
CA LEU A 70 -8.07 -7.62 12.71
C LEU A 70 -7.23 -7.12 11.56
N GLY A 71 -6.02 -6.64 11.86
CA GLY A 71 -5.13 -6.12 10.83
C GLY A 71 -3.66 -6.31 11.16
N ALA A 72 -2.86 -6.29 10.13
CA ALA A 72 -1.41 -6.38 10.18
C ALA A 72 -0.81 -5.36 9.22
N GLY A 73 0.27 -4.72 9.61
CA GLY A 73 1.03 -3.79 8.80
C GLY A 73 2.46 -3.75 9.29
N TYR A 74 3.33 -3.02 8.62
CA TYR A 74 4.70 -2.83 9.09
C TYR A 74 4.74 -2.31 10.55
N ASN A 75 3.78 -1.45 10.87
CA ASN A 75 3.51 -0.99 12.24
C ASN A 75 2.03 -0.62 12.42
N GLU A 76 1.66 -0.10 13.59
CA GLU A 76 0.28 0.27 13.93
C GLU A 76 -0.34 1.29 12.95
N ARG A 77 0.44 2.23 12.41
CA ARG A 77 -0.06 3.26 11.48
C ARG A 77 -0.48 2.68 10.12
N LEU A 78 0.01 1.51 9.79
CA LEU A 78 -0.27 0.80 8.52
C LEU A 78 -1.25 -0.35 8.67
N ARG A 79 -1.92 -0.48 9.82
CA ARG A 79 -3.05 -1.39 10.00
C ARG A 79 -4.34 -0.76 9.50
N TYR A 80 -5.04 -1.42 8.61
CA TYR A 80 -6.29 -0.93 8.01
C TYR A 80 -7.54 -1.57 8.61
N ALA A 81 -7.36 -2.53 9.51
CA ALA A 81 -8.37 -3.13 10.36
C ALA A 81 -7.75 -3.36 11.74
N GLY A 82 -8.55 -3.41 12.80
CA GLY A 82 -8.06 -3.61 14.17
C GLY A 82 -9.13 -3.34 15.20
N ALA A 83 -8.73 -3.39 16.48
CA ALA A 83 -9.63 -3.13 17.63
C ALA A 83 -10.15 -1.69 17.64
N THR A 84 -9.37 -0.73 17.13
CA THR A 84 -9.81 0.67 16.96
C THR A 84 -10.58 0.79 15.65
N PRO A 85 -11.75 1.46 15.63
CA PRO A 85 -12.51 1.70 14.42
C PRO A 85 -11.67 2.39 13.34
N THR A 86 -11.72 1.87 12.13
CA THR A 86 -11.08 2.47 10.95
C THR A 86 -12.13 2.92 9.95
N LYS A 87 -11.74 3.79 9.02
CA LYS A 87 -12.63 4.29 7.97
C LYS A 87 -12.95 3.25 6.89
N PHE A 88 -12.31 2.09 6.90
CA PHE A 88 -12.34 1.14 5.79
C PHE A 88 -13.34 0.01 6.02
N GLY A 89 -14.07 -0.31 4.97
CA GLY A 89 -14.87 -1.50 4.82
C GLY A 89 -16.16 -1.55 5.67
N VAL A 90 -16.99 -2.51 5.34
CA VAL A 90 -18.21 -2.87 6.09
C VAL A 90 -17.83 -3.83 7.20
N TYR A 91 -18.23 -3.56 8.44
CA TYR A 91 -17.98 -4.44 9.57
C TYR A 91 -18.88 -5.69 9.51
N PRO A 92 -18.46 -6.82 10.10
CA PRO A 92 -19.17 -8.09 9.98
C PRO A 92 -20.63 -8.05 10.44
N ASP A 93 -20.94 -7.31 11.49
CA ASP A 93 -22.30 -7.11 12.03
C ASP A 93 -23.25 -6.36 11.08
N ARG A 94 -22.69 -5.66 10.08
CA ARG A 94 -23.45 -4.92 9.05
C ARG A 94 -23.37 -5.57 7.67
N PHE A 95 -22.77 -6.75 7.56
CA PHE A 95 -22.58 -7.38 6.25
C PHE A 95 -23.91 -7.75 5.57
N GLU A 96 -24.87 -8.27 6.35
CA GLU A 96 -26.23 -8.56 5.85
C GLU A 96 -26.97 -7.30 5.37
N GLU A 97 -26.79 -6.17 6.06
CA GLU A 97 -27.34 -4.88 5.59
C GLU A 97 -26.71 -4.48 4.23
N ALA A 98 -25.42 -4.73 4.05
CA ALA A 98 -24.74 -4.44 2.78
C ALA A 98 -25.26 -5.33 1.63
N LEU A 99 -25.48 -6.61 1.90
CA LEU A 99 -26.09 -7.54 0.91
C LEU A 99 -27.51 -7.12 0.54
N ALA A 100 -28.34 -6.79 1.54
CA ALA A 100 -29.69 -6.29 1.31
C ALA A 100 -29.69 -4.97 0.51
N ALA A 101 -28.75 -4.08 0.80
CA ALA A 101 -28.60 -2.82 0.05
C ALA A 101 -28.17 -3.07 -1.39
N ALA A 102 -27.31 -4.04 -1.65
CA ALA A 102 -26.90 -4.43 -3.00
C ALA A 102 -28.09 -4.99 -3.79
N ALA A 103 -28.85 -5.92 -3.20
CA ALA A 103 -30.03 -6.50 -3.83
C ALA A 103 -31.09 -5.43 -4.14
N ALA A 104 -31.38 -4.52 -3.20
CA ALA A 104 -32.32 -3.42 -3.39
C ALA A 104 -31.86 -2.42 -4.47
N ALA A 105 -30.56 -2.30 -4.69
CA ALA A 105 -29.94 -1.45 -5.71
C ALA A 105 -29.78 -2.17 -7.07
N GLY A 106 -30.25 -3.41 -7.19
CA GLY A 106 -30.13 -4.22 -8.42
C GLY A 106 -28.71 -4.70 -8.69
N LEU A 107 -27.88 -4.83 -7.67
CA LEU A 107 -26.48 -5.31 -7.77
C LEU A 107 -26.36 -6.74 -7.23
N ALA A 108 -25.50 -7.55 -7.84
CA ALA A 108 -25.20 -8.89 -7.36
C ALA A 108 -23.81 -8.90 -6.69
N VAL A 109 -23.72 -9.42 -5.47
CA VAL A 109 -22.46 -9.57 -4.76
C VAL A 109 -21.85 -10.93 -5.10
N ASP A 110 -20.65 -10.98 -5.66
CA ASP A 110 -19.93 -12.20 -5.98
C ASP A 110 -18.53 -12.27 -5.37
N THR A 111 -18.08 -11.20 -4.72
CA THR A 111 -16.74 -11.08 -4.18
C THR A 111 -16.77 -10.60 -2.74
N LEU A 112 -16.08 -11.32 -1.87
CA LEU A 112 -15.65 -10.82 -0.56
C LEU A 112 -14.23 -10.27 -0.70
N HIS A 113 -14.05 -9.03 -0.35
CA HIS A 113 -12.76 -8.35 -0.32
C HIS A 113 -12.39 -7.96 1.11
N PHE A 114 -11.13 -8.03 1.47
CA PHE A 114 -10.58 -7.37 2.65
C PHE A 114 -9.14 -6.91 2.39
N HIS A 115 -8.65 -6.01 3.22
CA HIS A 115 -7.26 -5.57 3.19
C HIS A 115 -6.81 -5.30 4.62
N VAL A 116 -5.91 -6.14 5.13
CA VAL A 116 -5.52 -6.14 6.55
C VAL A 116 -4.57 -5.00 6.92
N GLY A 117 -3.79 -4.50 5.96
CA GLY A 117 -2.83 -3.42 6.17
C GLY A 117 -1.71 -3.45 5.15
N SER A 118 -0.70 -2.61 5.32
CA SER A 118 0.39 -2.43 4.36
C SER A 118 1.75 -2.75 4.96
N GLY A 119 2.60 -3.41 4.16
CA GLY A 119 3.97 -3.74 4.54
C GLY A 119 4.09 -4.85 5.59
N TYR A 120 3.06 -5.70 5.78
CA TYR A 120 3.15 -6.78 6.76
C TYR A 120 4.17 -7.83 6.34
N GLN A 121 4.86 -8.40 7.34
CA GLN A 121 6.01 -9.30 7.22
C GLN A 121 5.65 -10.74 7.62
N GLY A 122 6.62 -11.63 7.67
CA GLY A 122 6.40 -13.05 7.91
C GLY A 122 5.76 -13.40 9.25
N ASP A 123 5.96 -12.61 10.29
CA ASP A 123 5.34 -12.75 11.61
C ASP A 123 3.84 -12.41 11.61
N ALA A 124 3.39 -11.59 10.67
CA ALA A 124 2.00 -11.19 10.54
C ALA A 124 1.12 -12.22 9.81
N LEU A 125 1.66 -13.32 9.31
CA LEU A 125 0.88 -14.36 8.61
C LEU A 125 -0.15 -15.05 9.52
N ASP A 126 0.08 -15.07 10.82
CA ASP A 126 -0.90 -15.60 11.79
C ASP A 126 -2.13 -14.70 11.89
N VAL A 127 -1.97 -13.39 11.74
CA VAL A 127 -3.10 -12.46 11.69
C VAL A 127 -3.92 -12.71 10.42
N LEU A 128 -3.29 -12.92 9.27
CA LEU A 128 -3.99 -13.27 8.03
C LEU A 128 -4.78 -14.59 8.19
N ALA A 129 -4.19 -15.60 8.84
CA ALA A 129 -4.86 -16.86 9.11
C ALA A 129 -6.11 -16.67 10.00
N GLN A 130 -6.00 -15.85 11.05
CA GLN A 130 -7.15 -15.53 11.93
C GLN A 130 -8.25 -14.76 11.19
N VAL A 131 -7.89 -13.81 10.31
CA VAL A 131 -8.85 -13.07 9.47
C VAL A 131 -9.61 -14.04 8.57
N LEU A 132 -8.91 -14.94 7.90
CA LEU A 132 -9.54 -15.95 7.03
C LEU A 132 -10.41 -16.93 7.80
N GLU A 133 -10.00 -17.36 8.98
CA GLU A 133 -10.81 -18.19 9.87
C GLU A 133 -12.09 -17.45 10.30
N GLY A 134 -11.96 -16.17 10.70
CA GLY A 134 -13.09 -15.34 11.08
C GLY A 134 -14.09 -15.11 9.93
N THR A 135 -13.61 -15.05 8.68
CA THR A 135 -14.47 -14.86 7.49
C THR A 135 -15.09 -16.15 6.97
N ALA A 136 -14.62 -17.32 7.42
CA ALA A 136 -15.05 -18.62 6.90
C ALA A 136 -16.56 -18.85 7.04
N ARG A 137 -17.15 -18.52 8.20
CA ARG A 137 -18.59 -18.66 8.44
C ARG A 137 -19.43 -17.80 7.50
N LEU A 138 -18.96 -16.59 7.20
CA LEU A 138 -19.62 -15.68 6.27
C LEU A 138 -19.58 -16.26 4.85
N LEU A 139 -18.44 -16.77 4.40
CA LEU A 139 -18.30 -17.42 3.12
C LEU A 139 -19.17 -18.69 2.99
N ASP A 140 -19.31 -19.45 4.06
CA ASP A 140 -20.16 -20.65 4.10
C ASP A 140 -21.67 -20.29 4.06
N ALA A 141 -22.06 -19.16 4.64
CA ALA A 141 -23.44 -18.67 4.61
C ALA A 141 -23.84 -18.07 3.25
N HIS A 142 -22.86 -17.61 2.46
CA HIS A 142 -23.11 -16.89 1.20
C HIS A 142 -22.43 -17.60 0.01
N PRO A 143 -22.98 -18.73 -0.45
CA PRO A 143 -22.39 -19.52 -1.55
C PRO A 143 -22.44 -18.80 -2.91
N GLU A 144 -23.17 -17.68 -3.04
CA GLU A 144 -23.13 -16.80 -4.21
C GLU A 144 -21.80 -16.04 -4.33
N ILE A 145 -21.05 -15.88 -3.24
CA ILE A 145 -19.68 -15.34 -3.27
C ILE A 145 -18.76 -16.38 -3.89
N ARG A 146 -18.18 -16.04 -5.03
CA ARG A 146 -17.32 -16.92 -5.85
C ARG A 146 -15.88 -16.47 -5.90
N ARG A 147 -15.58 -15.27 -5.39
CA ARG A 147 -14.24 -14.70 -5.37
C ARG A 147 -13.90 -14.21 -3.96
N LEU A 148 -12.68 -14.52 -3.56
CA LEU A 148 -12.06 -14.00 -2.35
C LEU A 148 -10.89 -13.10 -2.76
N ASN A 149 -11.02 -11.80 -2.55
CA ASN A 149 -9.93 -10.85 -2.76
C ASN A 149 -9.30 -10.53 -1.38
N VAL A 150 -8.09 -10.98 -1.18
CA VAL A 150 -7.38 -10.83 0.09
C VAL A 150 -6.60 -9.51 0.20
N GLY A 151 -6.82 -8.61 -0.76
CA GLY A 151 -6.14 -7.31 -0.81
C GLY A 151 -4.65 -7.42 -1.13
N GLY A 152 -3.93 -6.39 -0.80
CA GLY A 152 -2.48 -6.32 -0.90
C GLY A 152 -1.81 -6.36 0.47
N GLY A 153 -0.73 -5.59 0.59
CA GLY A 153 -0.07 -5.35 1.86
C GLY A 153 1.13 -6.26 2.13
N LEU A 154 1.46 -7.18 1.21
CA LEU A 154 2.70 -7.95 1.28
C LEU A 154 3.89 -6.99 1.38
N GLY A 155 4.70 -7.13 2.44
CA GLY A 155 5.84 -6.26 2.70
C GLY A 155 7.12 -6.75 2.07
N VAL A 156 7.98 -5.80 1.70
CA VAL A 156 9.40 -6.05 1.43
C VAL A 156 10.22 -5.74 2.68
N ARG A 157 11.41 -6.29 2.78
CA ARG A 157 12.33 -5.95 3.87
C ARG A 157 12.73 -4.47 3.74
N MET A 158 12.52 -3.70 4.80
CA MET A 158 12.97 -2.31 4.90
C MET A 158 14.29 -2.21 5.67
N THR A 159 14.58 -3.18 6.54
CA THR A 159 15.81 -3.28 7.32
C THR A 159 16.34 -4.70 7.34
N GLU A 160 17.57 -4.88 7.79
CA GLU A 160 18.16 -6.24 7.95
C GLU A 160 17.44 -7.06 9.04
N ALA A 161 16.81 -6.39 10.00
CA ALA A 161 16.08 -7.04 11.09
C ALA A 161 14.71 -7.58 10.66
N ASP A 162 14.19 -7.13 9.52
CA ASP A 162 12.87 -7.54 9.05
C ASP A 162 12.85 -9.00 8.61
N VAL A 163 11.79 -9.72 9.00
CA VAL A 163 11.55 -11.11 8.60
C VAL A 163 10.87 -11.13 7.23
N PRO A 164 11.51 -11.67 6.20
CA PRO A 164 10.91 -11.75 4.87
C PRO A 164 9.59 -12.53 4.91
N ILE A 165 8.65 -12.14 4.05
CA ILE A 165 7.41 -12.88 3.93
C ILE A 165 7.64 -14.23 3.27
N ASP A 166 7.11 -15.30 3.91
CA ASP A 166 7.07 -16.64 3.34
C ASP A 166 5.84 -16.78 2.43
N LEU A 167 6.04 -16.62 1.12
CA LEU A 167 4.97 -16.72 0.13
C LEU A 167 4.34 -18.12 0.06
N ALA A 168 5.10 -19.19 0.33
CA ALA A 168 4.55 -20.54 0.33
C ALA A 168 3.59 -20.72 1.51
N ARG A 169 3.96 -20.25 2.70
CA ARG A 169 3.09 -20.23 3.88
C ARG A 169 1.88 -19.34 3.67
N TRP A 170 2.07 -18.15 3.10
CA TRP A 170 0.98 -17.23 2.75
C TRP A 170 -0.03 -17.90 1.80
N ALA A 171 0.47 -18.52 0.72
CA ALA A 171 -0.37 -19.23 -0.25
C ALA A 171 -1.12 -20.41 0.39
N ALA A 172 -0.46 -21.18 1.26
CA ALA A 172 -1.08 -22.30 1.97
C ALA A 172 -2.19 -21.82 2.92
N ILE A 173 -2.02 -20.70 3.61
CA ILE A 173 -3.04 -20.09 4.47
C ILE A 173 -4.27 -19.72 3.63
N VAL A 174 -4.09 -19.01 2.52
CA VAL A 174 -5.18 -18.60 1.63
C VAL A 174 -5.88 -19.81 1.02
N ALA A 175 -5.10 -20.77 0.50
CA ALA A 175 -5.62 -21.98 -0.14
C ALA A 175 -6.47 -22.83 0.80
N ARG A 176 -6.12 -22.93 2.08
CA ARG A 176 -6.91 -23.67 3.10
C ARG A 176 -8.37 -23.21 3.15
N HIS A 177 -8.62 -21.92 2.94
CA HIS A 177 -9.97 -21.35 3.01
C HIS A 177 -10.65 -21.25 1.64
N ALA A 178 -9.87 -21.01 0.58
CA ALA A 178 -10.41 -20.79 -0.77
C ALA A 178 -10.73 -22.12 -1.50
N VAL A 179 -9.81 -23.08 -1.46
CA VAL A 179 -9.91 -24.33 -2.26
C VAL A 179 -11.14 -25.16 -1.90
N PRO A 180 -11.44 -25.45 -0.61
CA PRO A 180 -12.62 -26.25 -0.25
C PRO A 180 -13.95 -25.62 -0.66
N ARG A 181 -13.97 -24.30 -0.85
CA ARG A 181 -15.16 -23.52 -1.25
C ARG A 181 -15.22 -23.25 -2.75
N GLY A 182 -14.23 -23.70 -3.53
CA GLY A 182 -14.13 -23.43 -4.96
C GLY A 182 -14.01 -21.94 -5.30
N LEU A 183 -13.45 -21.13 -4.39
CA LEU A 183 -13.31 -19.69 -4.59
C LEU A 183 -12.16 -19.37 -5.53
N ARG A 184 -12.37 -18.40 -6.42
CA ARG A 184 -11.27 -17.74 -7.13
C ARG A 184 -10.59 -16.74 -6.18
N VAL A 185 -9.27 -16.81 -6.09
CA VAL A 185 -8.49 -15.88 -5.29
C VAL A 185 -8.04 -14.72 -6.16
N ALA A 186 -8.19 -13.50 -5.63
CA ALA A 186 -7.58 -12.29 -6.18
C ALA A 186 -6.68 -11.65 -5.11
N VAL A 187 -5.63 -10.98 -5.58
CA VAL A 187 -4.65 -10.28 -4.74
C VAL A 187 -4.34 -8.91 -5.34
N GLU A 188 -3.98 -7.94 -4.50
CA GLU A 188 -3.68 -6.56 -4.90
C GLU A 188 -2.28 -6.14 -4.41
N PRO A 189 -1.19 -6.89 -4.73
CA PRO A 189 0.14 -6.55 -4.27
C PRO A 189 0.63 -5.29 -4.99
N GLY A 190 0.99 -4.27 -4.23
CA GLY A 190 1.62 -3.05 -4.75
C GLY A 190 3.11 -3.05 -4.44
N ASP A 191 3.47 -2.67 -3.21
CA ASP A 191 4.84 -2.56 -2.73
C ASP A 191 5.70 -3.78 -3.04
N TYR A 192 5.16 -4.97 -2.82
CA TYR A 192 5.89 -6.23 -3.02
C TYR A 192 6.42 -6.42 -4.45
N LEU A 193 5.76 -5.81 -5.44
CA LEU A 193 6.15 -5.96 -6.85
C LEU A 193 7.18 -4.93 -7.32
N VAL A 194 7.19 -3.75 -6.71
CA VAL A 194 7.92 -2.61 -7.29
C VAL A 194 8.79 -1.84 -6.29
N LYS A 195 8.61 -2.03 -4.98
CA LYS A 195 9.25 -1.19 -3.98
C LYS A 195 10.77 -1.28 -4.02
N ASP A 196 11.31 -2.47 -4.10
CA ASP A 196 12.75 -2.74 -4.14
C ASP A 196 13.38 -2.49 -5.54
N ALA A 197 12.55 -2.31 -6.57
CA ALA A 197 13.00 -1.96 -7.92
C ALA A 197 13.35 -0.47 -8.07
N GLY A 198 13.02 0.37 -7.09
CA GLY A 198 13.27 1.82 -7.16
C GLY A 198 14.21 2.32 -6.07
N LEU A 199 15.07 3.26 -6.43
CA LEU A 199 15.90 4.02 -5.51
C LEU A 199 15.82 5.52 -5.82
N LEU A 200 16.05 6.35 -4.80
CA LEU A 200 16.20 7.79 -4.96
C LEU A 200 17.67 8.18 -4.72
N LEU A 201 18.26 8.90 -5.65
CA LEU A 201 19.58 9.50 -5.48
C LEU A 201 19.44 10.91 -4.93
N ALA A 202 20.18 11.22 -3.88
CA ALA A 202 20.27 12.55 -3.30
C ALA A 202 21.72 12.94 -3.04
N GLN A 203 21.96 14.25 -3.08
CA GLN A 203 23.28 14.83 -2.77
C GLN A 203 23.29 15.35 -1.36
N VAL A 204 24.40 15.15 -0.65
CA VAL A 204 24.67 15.73 0.66
C VAL A 204 24.95 17.23 0.50
N ASN A 205 24.16 18.07 1.15
CA ASN A 205 24.32 19.52 1.10
C ASN A 205 25.02 20.06 2.34
N THR A 206 24.82 19.43 3.51
CA THR A 206 25.38 19.89 4.79
C THR A 206 25.78 18.73 5.67
N VAL A 207 26.88 18.88 6.41
CA VAL A 207 27.30 17.95 7.46
C VAL A 207 27.64 18.76 8.71
N GLU A 208 26.85 18.58 9.79
CA GLU A 208 26.93 19.44 10.98
C GLU A 208 26.72 18.65 12.28
N ASP A 209 27.53 18.94 13.27
CA ASP A 209 27.33 18.44 14.63
C ASP A 209 26.46 19.42 15.44
N LYS A 210 25.28 18.96 15.89
CA LYS A 210 24.32 19.77 16.66
C LYS A 210 23.93 19.02 17.93
N ALA A 211 24.28 19.58 19.08
CA ALA A 211 23.95 19.03 20.39
C ALA A 211 24.30 17.53 20.57
N GLY A 212 25.43 17.11 20.00
CA GLY A 212 25.92 15.72 20.10
C GLY A 212 25.37 14.77 19.04
N THR A 213 24.54 15.26 18.12
CA THR A 213 24.05 14.50 16.97
C THR A 213 24.68 15.03 15.69
N ARG A 214 25.24 14.12 14.89
CA ARG A 214 25.75 14.47 13.57
C ARG A 214 24.62 14.40 12.55
N PHE A 215 24.26 15.56 11.99
CA PHE A 215 23.26 15.69 10.94
C PHE A 215 23.91 15.74 9.58
N VAL A 216 23.35 14.96 8.66
CA VAL A 216 23.67 14.97 7.23
C VAL A 216 22.43 15.41 6.46
N GLY A 217 22.42 16.64 5.97
CA GLY A 217 21.32 17.23 5.22
C GLY A 217 21.45 16.93 3.73
N VAL A 218 20.38 16.41 3.13
CA VAL A 218 20.36 16.05 1.68
C VAL A 218 19.39 16.94 0.91
N ASN A 219 19.50 16.96 -0.43
CA ASN A 219 18.65 17.75 -1.32
C ASN A 219 17.30 17.07 -1.66
N ALA A 220 16.89 16.09 -0.88
CA ALA A 220 15.57 15.45 -0.92
C ALA A 220 14.92 15.57 0.47
N GLY A 221 13.61 15.40 0.56
CA GLY A 221 12.92 15.45 1.85
C GLY A 221 11.59 14.69 1.83
N LEU A 222 10.79 14.87 2.88
CA LEU A 222 9.52 14.18 3.07
C LEU A 222 8.51 14.42 1.93
N GLY A 223 8.74 15.38 1.07
CA GLY A 223 7.93 15.60 -0.13
C GLY A 223 7.96 14.42 -1.10
N ILE A 224 9.06 13.67 -1.13
CA ILE A 224 9.18 12.43 -1.90
C ILE A 224 9.50 11.21 -1.02
N LEU A 225 10.28 11.40 0.04
CA LEU A 225 10.66 10.36 1.00
C LEU A 225 9.76 10.44 2.24
N ASN A 226 8.48 10.11 2.08
CA ASN A 226 7.47 10.37 3.09
C ASN A 226 7.28 9.26 4.14
N LEU A 227 7.84 8.07 3.94
CA LEU A 227 7.59 6.91 4.81
C LEU A 227 8.12 7.13 6.23
N ALA A 228 9.30 7.72 6.39
CA ALA A 228 9.87 7.99 7.71
C ALA A 228 8.99 8.97 8.50
N ALA A 229 8.66 10.13 7.90
CA ALA A 229 7.89 11.17 8.56
C ALA A 229 6.45 10.73 8.91
N TYR A 230 5.73 10.11 7.98
CA TYR A 230 4.31 9.80 8.16
C TYR A 230 4.07 8.46 8.84
N TYR A 231 4.92 7.47 8.59
CA TYR A 231 4.69 6.10 9.06
C TYR A 231 5.78 5.59 10.01
N GLY A 232 6.86 6.35 10.25
CA GLY A 232 7.95 5.90 11.11
C GLY A 232 8.72 4.71 10.53
N ILE A 233 8.78 4.59 9.21
CA ILE A 233 9.53 3.55 8.51
C ILE A 233 10.83 4.18 7.99
N PRO A 234 12.00 3.82 8.54
CA PRO A 234 13.26 4.38 8.09
C PRO A 234 13.59 3.94 6.67
N TYR A 235 14.29 4.79 5.93
CA TYR A 235 14.87 4.39 4.67
C TYR A 235 16.23 3.72 4.89
N VAL A 236 16.53 2.72 4.06
CA VAL A 236 17.89 2.19 3.95
C VAL A 236 18.71 3.18 3.13
N VAL A 237 19.77 3.69 3.72
CA VAL A 237 20.68 4.66 3.09
C VAL A 237 21.94 3.96 2.66
N ALA A 238 22.27 4.05 1.38
CA ALA A 238 23.49 3.50 0.78
C ALA A 238 24.36 4.64 0.22
N PRO A 239 25.42 5.05 0.91
CA PRO A 239 26.39 6.00 0.39
C PRO A 239 27.05 5.48 -0.90
N LEU A 240 27.21 6.35 -1.89
CA LEU A 240 27.87 6.01 -3.15
C LEU A 240 29.34 6.37 -3.10
N GLN A 241 30.16 5.67 -3.88
CA GLN A 241 31.61 5.95 -4.06
C GLN A 241 32.42 5.92 -2.75
N VAL A 242 32.04 5.04 -1.83
CA VAL A 242 32.74 4.88 -0.56
C VAL A 242 34.03 4.09 -0.75
N PRO A 243 35.21 4.66 -0.42
CA PRO A 243 36.45 3.92 -0.44
C PRO A 243 36.44 2.72 0.53
N PRO A 244 37.04 1.60 0.15
CA PRO A 244 37.18 0.46 1.07
C PRO A 244 37.91 0.87 2.37
N GLY A 245 37.33 0.47 3.52
CA GLY A 245 37.89 0.79 4.83
C GLY A 245 37.58 2.18 5.36
N SER A 246 36.70 2.92 4.74
CA SER A 246 36.22 4.21 5.27
C SER A 246 35.70 4.06 6.70
N GLN A 247 36.06 5.03 7.54
CA GLN A 247 35.51 5.12 8.90
C GLN A 247 34.00 5.22 8.86
N ARG A 248 33.32 4.48 9.74
CA ARG A 248 31.87 4.57 9.89
C ARG A 248 31.53 5.51 11.04
N GLU A 249 30.46 6.22 10.88
CA GLU A 249 29.92 7.14 11.90
C GLU A 249 28.40 7.00 11.99
N ARG A 250 27.89 7.39 13.13
CA ARG A 250 26.47 7.37 13.45
C ARG A 250 25.88 8.73 13.17
N VAL A 251 24.90 8.78 12.27
CA VAL A 251 24.34 10.03 11.75
C VAL A 251 22.81 10.01 11.74
N THR A 252 22.22 11.20 11.71
CA THR A 252 20.82 11.42 11.34
C THR A 252 20.78 12.07 9.97
N ILE A 253 20.15 11.42 9.00
CA ILE A 253 19.93 11.97 7.65
C ILE A 253 18.67 12.82 7.68
N SER A 254 18.81 14.11 7.42
CA SER A 254 17.69 15.06 7.35
C SER A 254 17.42 15.51 5.91
N GLY A 255 16.14 15.77 5.62
CA GLY A 255 15.73 16.31 4.34
C GLY A 255 15.90 17.84 4.26
N ASN A 256 15.37 18.39 3.17
CA ASN A 256 15.46 19.80 2.82
C ASN A 256 14.14 20.56 2.98
N ILE A 257 13.15 19.94 3.63
CA ILE A 257 11.85 20.57 3.93
C ILE A 257 11.92 21.25 5.30
N ASN A 258 11.33 22.41 5.43
CA ASN A 258 11.34 23.19 6.67
C ASN A 258 10.32 22.66 7.71
N GLU A 259 10.42 21.37 8.01
CA GLU A 259 9.59 20.66 8.99
C GLU A 259 10.47 19.85 9.93
N ALA A 260 10.17 19.87 11.22
CA ALA A 260 10.93 19.12 12.22
C ALA A 260 10.89 17.60 12.02
N ILE A 261 9.86 17.10 11.34
CA ILE A 261 9.68 15.67 11.04
C ILE A 261 10.40 15.24 9.75
N ASP A 262 11.13 16.15 9.08
CA ASP A 262 11.85 15.82 7.84
C ASP A 262 13.17 15.11 8.15
N LEU A 263 13.08 14.02 8.90
CA LEU A 263 14.15 13.09 9.23
C LEU A 263 13.93 11.80 8.45
N LEU A 264 14.88 11.47 7.59
CA LEU A 264 14.76 10.38 6.63
C LEU A 264 15.31 9.06 7.19
N ALA A 265 16.34 9.16 8.02
CA ALA A 265 16.90 8.03 8.76
C ALA A 265 17.59 8.56 10.02
N GLU A 266 17.27 8.02 11.17
CA GLU A 266 17.81 8.47 12.47
C GLU A 266 18.76 7.42 13.03
N ASP A 267 19.86 7.88 13.63
CA ASP A 267 20.83 7.05 14.34
C ASP A 267 21.38 5.88 13.49
N VAL A 268 21.59 6.13 12.20
CA VAL A 268 22.09 5.12 11.26
C VAL A 268 23.60 5.14 11.16
N GLU A 269 24.20 3.96 11.04
CA GLU A 269 25.64 3.81 10.89
C GLU A 269 26.01 3.73 9.41
N VAL A 270 26.67 4.77 8.91
CA VAL A 270 27.12 4.87 7.50
C VAL A 270 28.60 5.22 7.44
N PRO A 271 29.30 4.95 6.34
CA PRO A 271 30.60 5.53 6.09
C PRO A 271 30.55 7.06 6.19
N ALA A 272 31.63 7.67 6.70
CA ALA A 272 31.74 9.12 6.83
C ALA A 272 31.38 9.81 5.51
N LEU A 273 30.47 10.77 5.61
CA LEU A 273 29.96 11.53 4.46
C LEU A 273 30.47 12.96 4.52
N ALA A 274 30.70 13.55 3.34
CA ALA A 274 31.07 14.93 3.16
C ALA A 274 30.04 15.65 2.25
N GLU A 275 30.05 16.98 2.33
CA GLU A 275 29.27 17.81 1.42
C GLU A 275 29.68 17.56 -0.04
N GLY A 276 28.67 17.36 -0.89
CA GLY A 276 28.86 16.98 -2.31
C GLY A 276 28.78 15.49 -2.57
N ASP A 277 28.87 14.64 -1.55
CA ASP A 277 28.70 13.18 -1.70
C ASP A 277 27.26 12.83 -2.13
N PHE A 278 27.11 11.64 -2.68
CA PHE A 278 25.81 11.11 -3.07
C PHE A 278 25.42 9.91 -2.21
N VAL A 279 24.14 9.85 -1.89
CA VAL A 279 23.51 8.73 -1.20
C VAL A 279 22.31 8.22 -1.99
N ALA A 280 22.10 6.91 -1.95
CA ALA A 280 20.90 6.27 -2.45
C ALA A 280 19.97 5.90 -1.29
N PHE A 281 18.70 6.26 -1.39
CA PHE A 281 17.64 5.72 -0.55
C PHE A 281 17.02 4.55 -1.28
N LEU A 282 17.08 3.36 -0.68
CA LEU A 282 16.56 2.14 -1.28
C LEU A 282 15.07 1.96 -0.99
N ASN A 283 14.43 1.03 -1.68
CA ASN A 283 13.02 0.70 -1.49
C ASN A 283 12.06 1.88 -1.74
N VAL A 284 12.29 2.65 -2.78
CA VAL A 284 11.49 3.83 -3.14
C VAL A 284 10.57 3.58 -4.35
N GLY A 285 10.62 2.41 -4.98
CA GLY A 285 9.80 2.09 -6.15
C GLY A 285 8.29 2.04 -5.89
N GLY A 286 7.88 1.74 -4.64
CA GLY A 286 6.48 1.84 -4.20
C GLY A 286 6.23 3.14 -3.43
N TYR A 287 5.21 3.91 -3.83
CA TYR A 287 4.78 5.18 -3.22
C TYR A 287 5.81 6.33 -3.22
N GLY A 288 7.00 6.19 -3.76
CA GLY A 288 7.96 7.29 -3.89
C GLY A 288 7.36 8.42 -4.73
N SER A 289 7.36 8.24 -6.04
CA SER A 289 6.80 9.23 -6.97
C SER A 289 5.28 9.38 -6.84
N ALA A 290 4.55 8.27 -6.68
CA ALA A 290 3.09 8.29 -6.61
C ALA A 290 2.51 9.04 -5.38
N ALA A 291 3.26 9.10 -4.28
CA ALA A 291 2.88 9.85 -3.08
C ALA A 291 3.63 11.17 -2.93
N ALA A 292 4.43 11.56 -3.92
CA ALA A 292 5.17 12.79 -3.89
C ALA A 292 4.25 14.03 -3.80
N SER A 293 4.71 15.01 -3.07
CA SER A 293 4.02 16.28 -2.88
C SER A 293 4.94 17.46 -3.19
N ASN A 294 4.36 18.62 -3.46
CA ASN A 294 5.12 19.86 -3.61
C ASN A 294 5.21 20.64 -2.29
N HIS A 295 5.42 19.94 -1.17
CA HIS A 295 5.56 20.58 0.14
C HIS A 295 6.72 21.57 0.13
N CYS A 296 6.50 22.79 0.64
CA CYS A 296 7.44 23.91 0.58
C CYS A 296 7.95 24.24 -0.82
N MET A 297 7.23 23.85 -1.88
CA MET A 297 7.63 24.02 -3.29
C MET A 297 8.97 23.32 -3.65
N ARG A 298 9.24 22.18 -3.01
CA ARG A 298 10.45 21.36 -3.20
C ARG A 298 10.15 19.96 -3.71
N GLY A 299 9.05 19.80 -4.47
CA GLY A 299 8.61 18.52 -5.05
C GLY A 299 9.18 18.20 -6.42
N GLU A 300 10.21 18.94 -6.88
CA GLU A 300 10.83 18.65 -8.18
C GLU A 300 11.80 17.47 -8.08
N TYR A 301 11.55 16.45 -8.88
CA TYR A 301 12.44 15.30 -9.06
C TYR A 301 12.33 14.79 -10.50
N ARG A 302 13.27 13.95 -10.91
CA ARG A 302 13.25 13.26 -12.21
C ARG A 302 13.18 11.76 -11.99
N GLU A 303 12.33 11.11 -12.75
CA GLU A 303 12.28 9.65 -12.84
C GLU A 303 13.03 9.20 -14.09
N THR A 304 13.89 8.19 -13.94
CA THR A 304 14.62 7.58 -15.04
C THR A 304 14.51 6.07 -14.92
N LEU A 305 14.01 5.44 -15.98
CA LEU A 305 14.05 3.99 -16.10
C LEU A 305 15.47 3.55 -16.48
N LEU A 306 16.08 2.75 -15.62
CA LEU A 306 17.35 2.11 -15.99
C LEU A 306 17.05 0.86 -16.81
N PRO A 307 17.71 0.66 -17.97
CA PRO A 307 17.58 -0.59 -18.70
C PRO A 307 18.07 -1.73 -17.81
N GLY A 308 17.23 -2.77 -17.67
CA GLY A 308 17.70 -4.01 -17.06
C GLY A 308 18.78 -4.64 -17.93
N ASP A 309 19.77 -5.28 -17.29
CA ASP A 309 20.66 -6.16 -18.02
C ASP A 309 19.84 -7.30 -18.62
N ALA A 310 19.88 -7.42 -19.94
CA ALA A 310 19.13 -8.42 -20.71
C ALA A 310 19.71 -9.83 -20.50
#